data_d10cbe6eb46447e8821d325a2b40d112
#
_entry.id   d10cbe6eb46447e8821d325a2b40d112
#
_cell.length_a   1.000
_cell.length_b   1.000
_cell.length_c   1.000
_cell.angle_alpha   90.00
_cell.angle_beta   90.00
_cell.angle_gamma   90.00
#
_symmetry.space_group_name_H-M   'P 1'
#
loop_
_entity.id
_entity.type
_entity.pdbx_description
1 polymer ?
#
loop_
_entity_poly.entity_id
_entity_poly.type
_entity_poly.pdbx_seq_one_letter_code
_entity_poly.pdbx_strand_id
1 'polypeptide(L)'
;MQEMTIEELIGEIRRGARVALMVRHAERPKMDPDDPTFGDALELTYDGTRTAKKLGTMLREFAGDVQFAASPLTRTRMTAACIAEGMGVPDAAVPTDELLGNGSFYYENAAEVLEVFKPKNFFPACIEYFHTAHQRGFRELYAATDEFEKWIDARWKSRLFVISTHDLYIAAFLYARKVGEFSKENWTRFLDGGAVIEGTDGTRRYALVRAGLSTGIVGVHRPKISGVVFDFGGVMTTSTMPERVRKCTDEFGIDWAHLADGFAKYRRLMDGGFITMDEMYDLIWADADIALAPEQKARILEEDYASFLEGYRNLRTLEWMKALKASGRKIGILSNQSADFLRRFRKTFPDFIAVADAMVISGEEKMFKPQKRIYDLLATRIGLPPEELCFIDDSEANCEGARRAGWHAVLFEGNDQVERDFRRLVG
;
A
#
# COMPACT_ATOMS: atom_id res chain seq x y z
N MET A 1 13.69 26.40 -6.72
CA MET A 1 13.73 25.40 -5.62
C MET A 1 14.64 24.26 -6.04
N GLN A 2 15.55 23.82 -5.19
CA GLN A 2 16.40 22.66 -5.48
C GLN A 2 15.61 21.39 -5.14
N GLU A 3 14.92 20.85 -6.14
CA GLU A 3 14.12 19.63 -6.04
C GLU A 3 14.85 18.46 -6.69
N MET A 4 14.61 17.26 -6.16
CA MET A 4 15.04 16.00 -6.75
C MET A 4 13.99 14.91 -6.51
N THR A 5 13.97 13.89 -7.34
CA THR A 5 13.15 12.71 -7.13
C THR A 5 13.82 11.75 -6.15
N ILE A 6 13.06 10.79 -5.63
CA ILE A 6 13.64 9.74 -4.77
C ILE A 6 14.63 8.87 -5.56
N GLU A 7 14.43 8.65 -6.86
CA GLU A 7 15.34 7.91 -7.73
C GLU A 7 16.67 8.64 -7.90
N GLU A 8 16.64 9.96 -8.05
CA GLU A 8 17.86 10.79 -8.11
C GLU A 8 18.63 10.74 -6.78
N LEU A 9 17.90 10.80 -5.63
CA LEU A 9 18.52 10.64 -4.31
C LEU A 9 19.18 9.26 -4.14
N ILE A 10 18.50 8.20 -4.56
CA ILE A 10 19.05 6.84 -4.60
C ILE A 10 20.35 6.82 -5.43
N GLY A 11 20.35 7.51 -6.58
CA GLY A 11 21.53 7.67 -7.42
C GLY A 11 22.71 8.35 -6.69
N GLU A 12 22.45 9.36 -5.85
CA GLU A 12 23.49 10.00 -5.01
C GLU A 12 24.09 9.01 -3.99
N ILE A 13 23.22 8.25 -3.31
CA ILE A 13 23.68 7.26 -2.32
C ILE A 13 24.51 6.16 -2.99
N ARG A 14 24.10 5.70 -4.18
CA ARG A 14 24.87 4.71 -4.98
C ARG A 14 26.27 5.23 -5.35
N ARG A 15 26.41 6.53 -5.60
CA ARG A 15 27.71 7.17 -5.88
C ARG A 15 28.57 7.38 -4.63
N GLY A 16 28.11 6.97 -3.46
CA GLY A 16 28.86 6.99 -2.21
C GLY A 16 28.49 8.14 -1.26
N ALA A 17 27.51 8.98 -1.59
CA ALA A 17 27.03 10.00 -0.68
C ALA A 17 26.38 9.37 0.56
N ARG A 18 26.47 10.08 1.70
CA ARG A 18 25.66 9.84 2.88
C ARG A 18 24.44 10.76 2.84
N VAL A 19 23.29 10.25 3.27
CA VAL A 19 22.03 11.00 3.23
C VAL A 19 21.30 10.90 4.56
N ALA A 20 20.96 12.05 5.17
CA ALA A 20 19.94 12.15 6.18
C ALA A 20 18.65 12.64 5.49
N LEU A 21 17.64 11.75 5.43
CA LEU A 21 16.37 11.98 4.77
C LEU A 21 15.28 12.21 5.81
N MET A 22 14.88 13.47 5.99
CA MET A 22 13.70 13.83 6.75
C MET A 22 12.47 13.54 5.90
N VAL A 23 11.59 12.64 6.35
CA VAL A 23 10.37 12.24 5.63
C VAL A 23 9.15 12.77 6.37
N ARG A 24 8.27 13.49 5.66
CA ARG A 24 6.95 13.77 6.19
C ARG A 24 6.20 12.46 6.37
N HIS A 25 5.50 12.31 7.51
CA HIS A 25 4.66 11.14 7.73
C HIS A 25 3.73 10.86 6.54
N ALA A 26 3.37 9.59 6.33
CA ALA A 26 2.49 9.16 5.27
C ALA A 26 1.04 9.64 5.48
N GLU A 27 0.17 9.38 4.53
CA GLU A 27 -1.21 9.82 4.54
C GLU A 27 -1.93 9.38 5.81
N ARG A 28 -2.70 10.28 6.39
CA ARG A 28 -3.54 10.09 7.58
C ARG A 28 -4.96 10.61 7.35
N PRO A 29 -5.94 10.18 8.17
CA PRO A 29 -7.25 10.80 8.20
C PRO A 29 -7.16 12.30 8.52
N LYS A 30 -8.21 13.02 8.12
CA LYS A 30 -8.34 14.43 8.47
C LYS A 30 -8.36 14.57 10.01
N MET A 31 -7.54 15.48 10.51
CA MET A 31 -7.49 15.82 11.93
C MET A 31 -8.68 16.70 12.30
N ASP A 32 -9.22 16.48 13.49
CA ASP A 32 -10.16 17.42 14.08
C ASP A 32 -9.43 18.75 14.36
N PRO A 33 -9.92 19.88 13.85
CA PRO A 33 -9.31 21.18 14.11
C PRO A 33 -9.26 21.56 15.59
N ASP A 34 -10.16 21.00 16.39
CA ASP A 34 -10.29 21.28 17.82
C ASP A 34 -9.52 20.28 18.70
N ASP A 35 -8.83 19.31 18.11
CA ASP A 35 -8.00 18.34 18.84
C ASP A 35 -6.75 19.02 19.42
N PRO A 36 -6.67 19.19 20.77
CA PRO A 36 -5.55 19.86 21.41
C PRO A 36 -4.22 19.07 21.31
N THR A 37 -4.28 17.80 20.93
CA THR A 37 -3.11 16.91 20.81
C THR A 37 -2.49 16.93 19.42
N PHE A 38 -3.01 17.71 18.49
CA PHE A 38 -2.61 17.68 17.08
C PHE A 38 -2.71 16.28 16.44
N GLY A 39 -3.67 15.49 16.91
CA GLY A 39 -3.89 14.15 16.41
C GLY A 39 -2.77 13.18 16.79
N ASP A 40 -2.25 13.22 18.01
CA ASP A 40 -1.18 12.34 18.50
C ASP A 40 -1.47 10.87 18.24
N ALA A 41 -2.71 10.45 18.49
CA ALA A 41 -3.15 9.08 18.32
C ALA A 41 -3.56 8.72 16.88
N LEU A 42 -3.56 9.69 15.94
CA LEU A 42 -3.97 9.41 14.56
C LEU A 42 -3.00 8.43 13.88
N GLU A 43 -3.56 7.30 13.49
CA GLU A 43 -2.89 6.32 12.66
C GLU A 43 -2.84 6.75 11.19
N LEU A 44 -2.02 6.06 10.41
CA LEU A 44 -2.02 6.19 8.95
C LEU A 44 -3.31 5.60 8.36
N THR A 45 -3.73 6.10 7.21
CA THR A 45 -4.71 5.41 6.38
C THR A 45 -4.12 4.11 5.83
N TYR A 46 -4.97 3.25 5.26
CA TYR A 46 -4.48 2.08 4.54
C TYR A 46 -3.51 2.48 3.41
N ASP A 47 -3.88 3.48 2.60
CA ASP A 47 -3.00 3.96 1.53
C ASP A 47 -1.71 4.61 2.06
N GLY A 48 -1.77 5.30 3.18
CA GLY A 48 -0.60 5.81 3.87
C GLY A 48 0.37 4.69 4.27
N THR A 49 -0.13 3.61 4.85
CA THR A 49 0.66 2.44 5.21
C THR A 49 1.30 1.80 3.98
N ARG A 50 0.50 1.56 2.93
CA ARG A 50 0.94 0.96 1.66
C ARG A 50 2.02 1.78 0.97
N THR A 51 1.82 3.09 0.88
CA THR A 51 2.78 3.98 0.20
C THR A 51 4.07 4.16 0.99
N ALA A 52 4.01 4.14 2.33
CA ALA A 52 5.21 4.14 3.17
C ALA A 52 6.04 2.85 2.99
N LYS A 53 5.40 1.68 2.93
CA LYS A 53 6.08 0.41 2.59
C LYS A 53 6.70 0.46 1.19
N LYS A 54 6.00 1.05 0.22
CA LYS A 54 6.54 1.21 -1.14
C LYS A 54 7.79 2.09 -1.15
N LEU A 55 7.82 3.20 -0.39
CA LEU A 55 9.04 4.01 -0.23
C LEU A 55 10.18 3.16 0.34
N GLY A 56 9.90 2.35 1.36
CA GLY A 56 10.88 1.40 1.91
C GLY A 56 11.40 0.42 0.85
N THR A 57 10.52 -0.13 0.00
CA THR A 57 10.92 -1.03 -1.09
C THR A 57 11.88 -0.34 -2.07
N MET A 58 11.67 0.93 -2.40
CA MET A 58 12.59 1.70 -3.25
C MET A 58 13.96 1.91 -2.61
N LEU A 59 14.02 1.98 -1.27
CA LEU A 59 15.26 2.18 -0.50
C LEU A 59 15.92 0.86 -0.04
N ARG A 60 15.39 -0.30 -0.40
CA ARG A 60 15.79 -1.62 0.12
C ARG A 60 17.27 -1.95 -0.03
N GLU A 61 17.90 -1.50 -1.08
CA GLU A 61 19.34 -1.76 -1.31
C GLU A 61 20.26 -1.20 -0.22
N PHE A 62 19.78 -0.22 0.58
CA PHE A 62 20.50 0.39 1.69
C PHE A 62 20.16 -0.22 3.05
N ALA A 63 19.39 -1.30 3.10
CA ALA A 63 18.93 -1.96 4.32
C ALA A 63 20.07 -2.36 5.29
N GLY A 64 21.26 -2.69 4.74
CA GLY A 64 22.44 -3.04 5.54
C GLY A 64 23.14 -1.87 6.23
N ASP A 65 22.82 -0.62 5.88
CA ASP A 65 23.45 0.58 6.43
C ASP A 65 22.47 1.73 6.57
N VAL A 66 21.36 1.46 7.28
CA VAL A 66 20.26 2.40 7.53
C VAL A 66 20.05 2.63 9.01
N GLN A 67 19.68 3.86 9.37
CA GLN A 67 19.18 4.26 10.69
C GLN A 67 17.80 4.87 10.57
N PHE A 68 17.04 4.81 11.65
CA PHE A 68 15.74 5.46 11.75
C PHE A 68 15.67 6.36 12.98
N ALA A 69 14.84 7.39 12.89
CA ALA A 69 14.31 8.15 14.01
C ALA A 69 12.91 8.64 13.67
N ALA A 70 12.09 8.91 14.68
CA ALA A 70 10.75 9.45 14.47
C ALA A 70 10.36 10.43 15.57
N SER A 71 9.42 11.33 15.27
CA SER A 71 8.68 12.00 16.34
C SER A 71 7.83 10.98 17.12
N PRO A 72 7.45 11.25 18.37
CA PRO A 72 6.70 10.29 19.18
C PRO A 72 5.25 10.07 18.70
N LEU A 73 4.74 10.89 17.78
CA LEU A 73 3.36 10.80 17.29
C LEU A 73 3.13 9.49 16.52
N THR A 74 1.96 8.89 16.70
CA THR A 74 1.62 7.58 16.13
C THR A 74 1.87 7.49 14.62
N ARG A 75 1.44 8.50 13.86
CA ARG A 75 1.61 8.55 12.40
C ARG A 75 3.06 8.55 11.92
N THR A 76 3.96 9.21 12.65
CA THR A 76 5.40 9.26 12.29
C THR A 76 6.10 7.96 12.63
N ARG A 77 5.81 7.37 13.80
CA ARG A 77 6.33 6.04 14.19
C ARG A 77 5.87 4.97 13.20
N MET A 78 4.58 4.97 12.85
CA MET A 78 4.04 4.05 11.85
C MET A 78 4.70 4.23 10.48
N THR A 79 4.94 5.48 10.06
CA THR A 79 5.62 5.77 8.78
C THR A 79 7.01 5.16 8.75
N ALA A 80 7.82 5.41 9.80
CA ALA A 80 9.18 4.86 9.89
C ALA A 80 9.18 3.33 9.94
N ALA A 81 8.27 2.72 10.71
CA ALA A 81 8.11 1.26 10.79
C ALA A 81 7.71 0.64 9.43
N CYS A 82 6.77 1.27 8.72
CA CYS A 82 6.36 0.82 7.38
C CYS A 82 7.49 0.96 6.35
N ILE A 83 8.31 2.02 6.43
CA ILE A 83 9.50 2.15 5.58
C ILE A 83 10.49 1.03 5.90
N ALA A 84 10.78 0.77 7.18
CA ALA A 84 11.67 -0.32 7.61
C ALA A 84 11.18 -1.69 7.13
N GLU A 85 9.89 -1.97 7.26
CA GLU A 85 9.27 -3.20 6.74
C GLU A 85 9.43 -3.32 5.21
N GLY A 86 9.18 -2.24 4.46
CA GLY A 86 9.38 -2.20 3.02
C GLY A 86 10.84 -2.40 2.59
N MET A 87 11.79 -1.93 3.40
CA MET A 87 13.22 -2.17 3.20
C MET A 87 13.63 -3.62 3.49
N GLY A 88 12.80 -4.40 4.19
CA GLY A 88 13.11 -5.77 4.61
C GLY A 88 13.84 -5.84 5.96
N VAL A 89 13.75 -4.80 6.78
CA VAL A 89 14.30 -4.71 8.14
C VAL A 89 13.21 -4.37 9.17
N PRO A 90 12.14 -5.19 9.29
CA PRO A 90 10.97 -4.86 10.12
C PRO A 90 11.30 -4.67 11.60
N ASP A 91 12.38 -5.30 12.08
CA ASP A 91 12.84 -5.23 13.47
C ASP A 91 13.82 -4.09 13.73
N ALA A 92 14.06 -3.22 12.74
CA ALA A 92 14.95 -2.07 12.92
C ALA A 92 14.44 -1.15 14.02
N ALA A 93 15.33 -0.73 14.91
CA ALA A 93 14.98 0.19 15.98
C ALA A 93 14.58 1.56 15.39
N VAL A 94 13.44 2.07 15.83
CA VAL A 94 12.94 3.41 15.50
C VAL A 94 12.86 4.24 16.80
N PRO A 95 13.99 4.78 17.30
CA PRO A 95 13.97 5.64 18.47
C PRO A 95 13.14 6.90 18.19
N THR A 96 12.43 7.35 19.21
CA THR A 96 11.64 8.59 19.15
C THR A 96 12.32 9.72 19.88
N ASP A 97 12.13 10.94 19.41
CA ASP A 97 12.60 12.15 20.07
C ASP A 97 11.51 13.23 20.03
N GLU A 98 11.17 13.79 21.21
CA GLU A 98 10.16 14.84 21.35
C GLU A 98 10.49 16.07 20.50
N LEU A 99 11.76 16.36 20.31
CA LEU A 99 12.21 17.49 19.49
C LEU A 99 11.79 17.39 18.01
N LEU A 100 11.48 16.19 17.51
CA LEU A 100 10.95 15.95 16.15
C LEU A 100 9.42 16.12 16.04
N GLY A 101 8.76 16.47 17.13
CA GLY A 101 7.29 16.60 17.26
C GLY A 101 6.89 17.80 18.12
N ASN A 102 5.97 17.59 19.03
CA ASN A 102 5.35 18.65 19.83
C ASN A 102 6.31 19.34 20.81
N GLY A 103 7.42 18.74 21.16
CA GLY A 103 8.44 19.32 22.05
C GLY A 103 9.56 20.14 21.38
N SER A 104 9.58 20.30 20.30
CA SER A 104 9.89 20.91 19.05
C SER A 104 11.16 21.77 18.94
N PHE A 105 11.90 21.52 17.87
CA PHE A 105 12.95 22.48 17.44
C PHE A 105 12.38 23.86 17.11
N TYR A 106 11.16 23.92 16.56
CA TYR A 106 10.57 25.14 16.01
C TYR A 106 9.52 25.79 16.92
N TYR A 107 9.01 25.09 17.95
CA TYR A 107 7.99 25.63 18.85
C TYR A 107 8.58 25.95 20.21
N GLU A 108 8.30 27.13 20.71
CA GLU A 108 8.57 27.51 22.09
C GLU A 108 7.34 27.26 22.97
N ASN A 109 6.14 27.51 22.41
CA ASN A 109 4.88 27.32 23.07
C ASN A 109 3.84 26.73 22.12
N ALA A 110 3.57 25.44 22.24
CA ALA A 110 2.63 24.72 21.37
C ALA A 110 1.19 25.27 21.44
N ALA A 111 0.74 25.75 22.60
CA ALA A 111 -0.60 26.32 22.75
C ALA A 111 -0.74 27.64 21.96
N GLU A 112 0.29 28.48 21.96
CA GLU A 112 0.31 29.70 21.17
C GLU A 112 0.37 29.44 19.68
N VAL A 113 1.14 28.40 19.25
CA VAL A 113 1.19 27.94 17.86
C VAL A 113 -0.18 27.49 17.39
N LEU A 114 -0.92 26.74 18.23
CA LEU A 114 -2.30 26.35 17.94
C LEU A 114 -3.20 27.56 17.70
N GLU A 115 -3.10 28.58 18.53
CA GLU A 115 -3.89 29.81 18.35
C GLU A 115 -3.55 30.54 17.05
N VAL A 116 -2.28 30.50 16.64
CA VAL A 116 -1.83 31.07 15.35
C VAL A 116 -2.39 30.28 14.16
N PHE A 117 -2.47 28.95 14.28
CA PHE A 117 -3.01 28.09 13.22
C PHE A 117 -4.55 28.03 13.17
N LYS A 118 -5.25 28.33 14.26
CA LYS A 118 -6.71 28.56 14.26
C LYS A 118 -7.00 29.81 13.42
N PRO A 119 -7.87 29.92 12.79
CA PRO A 119 -8.91 29.74 11.88
C PRO A 119 -8.49 29.71 10.40
N LYS A 120 -8.05 28.60 9.90
CA LYS A 120 -7.63 28.35 8.49
C LYS A 120 -6.33 29.04 8.06
N ASN A 121 -5.44 29.36 8.99
CA ASN A 121 -4.29 30.22 8.78
C ASN A 121 -2.94 29.47 8.76
N PHE A 122 -2.93 28.13 8.65
CA PHE A 122 -1.70 27.34 8.72
C PHE A 122 -0.64 27.78 7.69
N PHE A 123 -0.98 27.81 6.40
CA PHE A 123 0.00 28.17 5.36
C PHE A 123 0.43 29.64 5.45
N PRO A 124 -0.48 30.62 5.56
CA PRO A 124 -0.07 32.00 5.77
C PRO A 124 0.84 32.20 6.98
N ALA A 125 0.52 31.59 8.11
CA ALA A 125 1.35 31.70 9.32
C ALA A 125 2.75 31.09 9.15
N CYS A 126 2.85 29.94 8.49
CA CYS A 126 4.15 29.33 8.17
C CYS A 126 4.98 30.21 7.22
N ILE A 127 4.34 30.77 6.19
CA ILE A 127 5.03 31.65 5.23
C ILE A 127 5.51 32.92 5.90
N GLU A 128 4.69 33.54 6.76
CA GLU A 128 5.08 34.70 7.57
C GLU A 128 6.28 34.37 8.47
N TYR A 129 6.23 33.20 9.16
CA TYR A 129 7.34 32.72 9.97
C TYR A 129 8.62 32.56 9.15
N PHE A 130 8.54 32.02 7.94
CA PHE A 130 9.71 31.85 7.08
C PHE A 130 10.32 33.21 6.66
N HIS A 131 9.48 34.17 6.28
CA HIS A 131 9.94 35.46 5.80
C HIS A 131 10.46 36.37 6.92
N THR A 132 9.88 36.29 8.10
CA THR A 132 10.23 37.14 9.24
C THR A 132 11.25 36.49 10.18
N ALA A 133 11.47 35.19 10.06
CA ALA A 133 12.19 34.31 11.00
C ALA A 133 11.55 34.24 12.41
N HIS A 134 10.43 34.93 12.63
CA HIS A 134 9.74 35.03 13.92
C HIS A 134 8.23 34.87 13.75
N GLN A 135 7.59 34.16 14.65
CA GLN A 135 6.15 34.05 14.77
C GLN A 135 5.79 33.77 16.24
N ARG A 136 4.61 34.20 16.68
CA ARG A 136 4.16 33.95 18.05
C ARG A 136 4.13 32.44 18.37
N GLY A 137 4.75 32.08 19.48
CA GLY A 137 4.85 30.69 19.93
C GLY A 137 5.95 29.88 19.22
N PHE A 138 6.66 30.48 18.24
CA PHE A 138 7.76 29.86 17.54
C PHE A 138 9.12 30.35 18.06
N ARG A 139 10.11 29.50 17.97
CA ARG A 139 11.52 29.84 18.15
C ARG A 139 12.04 30.57 16.90
N GLU A 140 13.13 31.31 17.04
CA GLU A 140 13.77 31.95 15.89
C GLU A 140 14.20 30.88 14.86
N LEU A 141 13.84 31.08 13.58
CA LEU A 141 13.89 30.08 12.51
C LEU A 141 15.30 29.53 12.28
N TYR A 142 16.29 30.40 12.16
CA TYR A 142 17.66 29.98 11.80
C TYR A 142 18.35 29.29 12.98
N ALA A 143 18.20 29.81 14.20
CA ALA A 143 18.73 29.18 15.40
C ALA A 143 18.10 27.79 15.63
N ALA A 144 16.79 27.67 15.46
CA ALA A 144 16.06 26.40 15.54
C ALA A 144 16.54 25.40 14.49
N THR A 145 16.77 25.87 13.26
CA THR A 145 17.30 25.04 12.17
C THR A 145 18.72 24.57 12.43
N ASP A 146 19.57 25.44 12.97
CA ASP A 146 20.94 25.07 13.33
C ASP A 146 20.98 24.02 14.44
N GLU A 147 20.07 24.09 15.42
CA GLU A 147 19.96 23.07 16.46
C GLU A 147 19.45 21.74 15.87
N PHE A 148 18.49 21.80 14.96
CA PHE A 148 18.01 20.59 14.30
C PHE A 148 19.12 19.92 13.46
N GLU A 149 19.91 20.68 12.72
CA GLU A 149 21.03 20.12 11.97
C GLU A 149 22.10 19.53 12.89
N LYS A 150 22.46 20.20 14.00
CA LYS A 150 23.36 19.65 15.03
C LYS A 150 22.81 18.35 15.63
N TRP A 151 21.49 18.26 15.81
CA TRP A 151 20.83 17.04 16.29
C TRP A 151 20.98 15.89 15.28
N ILE A 152 20.83 16.18 13.97
CA ILE A 152 21.08 15.23 12.88
C ILE A 152 22.54 14.77 12.93
N ASP A 153 23.48 15.70 12.91
CA ASP A 153 24.92 15.39 12.88
C ASP A 153 25.38 14.53 14.06
N ALA A 154 24.89 14.81 15.26
CA ALA A 154 25.23 14.05 16.46
C ALA A 154 24.76 12.58 16.41
N ARG A 155 23.73 12.27 15.61
CA ARG A 155 23.09 10.94 15.53
C ARG A 155 23.42 10.19 14.25
N TRP A 156 23.79 10.91 13.20
CA TRP A 156 23.98 10.35 11.85
C TRP A 156 25.24 9.49 11.74
N LYS A 157 25.08 8.17 11.71
CA LYS A 157 26.20 7.19 11.66
C LYS A 157 26.18 6.30 10.43
N SER A 158 25.02 6.17 9.77
CA SER A 158 24.76 5.28 8.64
C SER A 158 24.92 6.00 7.30
N ARG A 159 24.91 5.23 6.21
CA ARG A 159 24.83 5.79 4.86
C ARG A 159 23.49 6.46 4.60
N LEU A 160 22.40 5.87 5.11
CA LEU A 160 21.05 6.43 5.04
C LEU A 160 20.47 6.59 6.45
N PHE A 161 20.11 7.81 6.82
CA PHE A 161 19.39 8.10 8.06
C PHE A 161 18.00 8.61 7.75
N VAL A 162 16.96 7.81 7.99
CA VAL A 162 15.55 8.15 7.76
C VAL A 162 14.94 8.74 9.03
N ILE A 163 14.46 9.97 8.94
CA ILE A 163 13.89 10.75 10.06
C ILE A 163 12.43 11.05 9.74
N SER A 164 11.48 10.33 10.34
CA SER A 164 10.06 10.56 10.13
C SER A 164 9.56 11.70 11.03
N THR A 165 9.10 12.78 10.39
CA THR A 165 8.66 14.02 11.07
C THR A 165 7.46 14.67 10.34
N HIS A 166 7.34 15.98 10.41
CA HIS A 166 6.18 16.76 9.94
C HIS A 166 6.56 17.73 8.82
N ASP A 167 5.55 18.17 8.07
CA ASP A 167 5.70 19.06 6.91
C ASP A 167 6.35 20.40 7.27
N LEU A 168 5.93 21.03 8.37
CA LEU A 168 6.50 22.30 8.81
C LEU A 168 7.99 22.18 9.11
N TYR A 169 8.41 21.08 9.76
CA TYR A 169 9.81 20.85 10.09
C TYR A 169 10.69 20.79 8.85
N ILE A 170 10.22 20.07 7.84
CA ILE A 170 10.92 19.93 6.57
C ILE A 170 10.94 21.26 5.82
N ALA A 171 9.81 21.92 5.72
CA ALA A 171 9.70 23.21 5.01
C ALA A 171 10.54 24.31 5.67
N ALA A 172 10.49 24.44 7.01
CA ALA A 172 11.27 25.40 7.76
C ALA A 172 12.78 25.15 7.60
N PHE A 173 13.22 23.87 7.72
CA PHE A 173 14.61 23.48 7.53
C PHE A 173 15.10 23.85 6.13
N LEU A 174 14.38 23.46 5.10
CA LEU A 174 14.77 23.68 3.71
C LEU A 174 14.75 25.16 3.33
N TYR A 175 13.78 25.94 3.85
CA TYR A 175 13.73 27.37 3.66
C TYR A 175 14.97 28.04 4.29
N ALA A 176 15.27 27.75 5.55
CA ALA A 176 16.42 28.31 6.23
C ALA A 176 17.78 27.92 5.56
N ARG A 177 17.84 26.76 4.93
CA ARG A 177 19.00 26.29 4.12
C ARG A 177 18.95 26.78 2.67
N LYS A 178 18.05 27.72 2.33
CA LYS A 178 17.93 28.38 1.02
C LYS A 178 17.70 27.42 -0.16
N VAL A 179 17.00 26.32 0.09
CA VAL A 179 16.61 25.37 -0.96
C VAL A 179 15.54 25.96 -1.87
N GLY A 180 14.64 26.78 -1.34
CA GLY A 180 13.64 27.52 -2.10
C GLY A 180 12.54 28.09 -1.25
N GLU A 181 11.64 28.82 -1.91
CA GLU A 181 10.44 29.41 -1.31
C GLU A 181 9.32 28.36 -1.22
N PHE A 182 8.54 28.41 -0.14
CA PHE A 182 7.40 27.53 0.05
C PHE A 182 6.09 28.30 -0.08
N SER A 183 5.09 27.66 -0.69
CA SER A 183 3.70 28.10 -0.77
C SER A 183 2.79 26.91 -0.59
N LYS A 184 1.49 27.11 -0.55
CA LYS A 184 0.51 26.02 -0.48
C LYS A 184 0.60 25.09 -1.68
N GLU A 185 0.92 25.60 -2.86
CA GLU A 185 0.96 24.87 -4.14
C GLU A 185 2.17 23.94 -4.23
N ASN A 186 3.30 24.36 -3.64
CA ASN A 186 4.54 23.60 -3.67
C ASN A 186 4.92 22.97 -2.32
N TRP A 187 3.97 22.95 -1.34
CA TRP A 187 4.20 22.37 -0.02
C TRP A 187 4.66 20.92 -0.07
N THR A 188 5.30 20.44 0.99
CA THR A 188 5.66 19.04 1.13
C THR A 188 4.40 18.17 1.18
N ARG A 189 4.30 17.18 0.30
CA ARG A 189 3.23 16.17 0.29
C ARG A 189 3.53 15.06 1.29
N PHE A 190 2.58 14.20 1.56
CA PHE A 190 2.86 12.99 2.34
C PHE A 190 4.00 12.20 1.69
N LEU A 191 4.96 11.76 2.51
CA LEU A 191 6.19 11.06 2.13
C LEU A 191 7.21 11.89 1.34
N ASP A 192 6.91 13.13 0.94
CA ASP A 192 7.98 14.04 0.49
C ASP A 192 8.95 14.30 1.65
N GLY A 193 10.17 14.63 1.33
CA GLY A 193 11.21 14.79 2.33
C GLY A 193 12.14 15.98 2.09
N GLY A 194 12.95 16.27 3.10
CA GLY A 194 14.12 17.12 3.01
C GLY A 194 15.39 16.27 3.16
N ALA A 195 16.34 16.42 2.28
CA ALA A 195 17.62 15.70 2.37
C ALA A 195 18.77 16.61 2.75
N VAL A 196 19.59 16.13 3.68
CA VAL A 196 20.97 16.57 3.88
C VAL A 196 21.85 15.55 3.20
N ILE A 197 22.60 15.97 2.19
CA ILE A 197 23.43 15.11 1.34
C ILE A 197 24.90 15.49 1.56
N GLU A 198 25.69 14.54 2.04
CA GLU A 198 27.12 14.67 2.21
C GLU A 198 27.86 13.87 1.14
N GLY A 199 28.49 14.57 0.21
CA GLY A 199 29.27 13.96 -0.86
C GLY A 199 30.56 13.31 -0.37
N THR A 200 31.14 12.44 -1.20
CA THR A 200 32.44 11.79 -0.89
C THR A 200 33.61 12.76 -0.76
N ASP A 201 33.45 13.97 -1.27
CA ASP A 201 34.41 15.09 -1.13
C ASP A 201 34.16 15.95 0.12
N GLY A 202 33.20 15.56 0.96
CA GLY A 202 32.81 16.31 2.16
C GLY A 202 31.91 17.52 1.89
N THR A 203 31.50 17.76 0.64
CA THR A 203 30.54 18.82 0.33
C THR A 203 29.14 18.47 0.86
N ARG A 204 28.46 19.46 1.46
CA ARG A 204 27.10 19.32 2.00
C ARG A 204 26.12 20.10 1.14
N ARG A 205 25.04 19.44 0.76
CA ARG A 205 23.93 19.99 -0.05
C ARG A 205 22.60 19.67 0.59
N TYR A 206 21.60 20.48 0.27
CA TYR A 206 20.22 20.30 0.76
C TYR A 206 19.27 20.25 -0.44
N ALA A 207 18.25 19.43 -0.36
CA ALA A 207 17.26 19.31 -1.43
C ALA A 207 15.87 18.95 -0.88
N LEU A 208 14.85 19.41 -1.57
CA LEU A 208 13.49 18.88 -1.40
C LEU A 208 13.38 17.61 -2.23
N VAL A 209 13.02 16.50 -1.57
CA VAL A 209 12.86 15.18 -2.21
C VAL A 209 11.40 14.89 -2.46
N ARG A 210 11.03 14.70 -3.72
CA ARG A 210 9.69 14.28 -4.12
C ARG A 210 9.65 12.77 -4.25
N ALA A 211 8.89 12.12 -3.35
CA ALA A 211 8.75 10.67 -3.37
C ALA A 211 7.87 10.16 -4.54
N GLY A 212 6.99 11.01 -5.09
CA GLY A 212 6.08 10.62 -6.17
C GLY A 212 4.99 9.63 -5.76
N LEU A 213 4.81 9.40 -4.46
CA LEU A 213 3.91 8.37 -3.91
C LEU A 213 2.58 8.92 -3.40
N SER A 214 2.47 10.23 -3.24
CA SER A 214 1.25 10.92 -2.82
C SER A 214 1.18 12.31 -3.41
N THR A 215 -0.03 12.79 -3.63
CA THR A 215 -0.31 14.18 -4.04
C THR A 215 -0.89 15.01 -2.89
N GLY A 216 -1.24 14.36 -1.76
CA GLY A 216 -1.93 14.97 -0.64
C GLY A 216 -1.01 15.82 0.22
N ILE A 217 -1.48 17.02 0.60
CA ILE A 217 -0.84 17.90 1.59
C ILE A 217 -1.65 18.03 2.88
N VAL A 218 -2.91 17.61 2.87
CA VAL A 218 -3.81 17.59 4.03
C VAL A 218 -4.40 16.21 4.23
N GLY A 219 -4.78 15.87 5.46
CA GLY A 219 -5.42 14.59 5.76
C GLY A 219 -6.70 14.38 4.95
N VAL A 220 -7.01 13.14 4.65
CA VAL A 220 -8.15 12.75 3.82
C VAL A 220 -9.37 12.38 4.65
N HIS A 221 -10.55 12.59 4.08
CA HIS A 221 -11.76 12.00 4.65
C HIS A 221 -11.71 10.47 4.39
N ARG A 222 -12.12 9.70 5.40
CA ARG A 222 -12.27 8.26 5.21
C ARG A 222 -13.37 8.00 4.19
N PRO A 223 -13.16 7.03 3.28
CA PRO A 223 -14.17 6.73 2.28
C PRO A 223 -15.40 6.10 2.92
N LYS A 224 -16.58 6.40 2.38
CA LYS A 224 -17.78 5.65 2.68
C LYS A 224 -17.77 4.37 1.83
N ILE A 225 -17.53 3.23 2.44
CA ILE A 225 -17.58 1.94 1.75
C ILE A 225 -18.94 1.30 1.96
N SER A 226 -19.76 1.25 0.90
CA SER A 226 -21.09 0.66 0.87
C SER A 226 -21.10 -0.75 0.30
N GLY A 227 -20.05 -1.18 -0.41
CA GLY A 227 -19.89 -2.52 -0.94
C GLY A 227 -18.49 -3.07 -0.81
N VAL A 228 -18.37 -4.36 -0.47
CA VAL A 228 -17.11 -5.09 -0.41
C VAL A 228 -17.13 -6.24 -1.37
N VAL A 229 -16.16 -6.31 -2.24
CA VAL A 229 -16.04 -7.32 -3.30
C VAL A 229 -14.84 -8.21 -3.02
N PHE A 230 -15.04 -9.51 -3.11
CA PHE A 230 -14.04 -10.51 -2.77
C PHE A 230 -13.61 -11.29 -4.01
N ASP A 231 -12.30 -11.54 -4.15
CA ASP A 231 -11.81 -12.59 -5.03
C ASP A 231 -12.15 -13.97 -4.46
N PHE A 232 -12.09 -14.99 -5.31
CA PHE A 232 -12.29 -16.37 -4.91
C PHE A 232 -10.98 -17.05 -4.52
N GLY A 233 -10.05 -17.18 -5.44
CA GLY A 233 -8.77 -17.87 -5.22
C GLY A 233 -7.88 -17.14 -4.22
N GLY A 234 -7.35 -17.84 -3.23
CA GLY A 234 -6.49 -17.24 -2.21
C GLY A 234 -7.20 -16.38 -1.16
N VAL A 235 -8.47 -15.99 -1.38
CA VAL A 235 -9.28 -15.17 -0.45
C VAL A 235 -10.42 -15.97 0.17
N MET A 236 -11.31 -16.55 -0.66
CA MET A 236 -12.38 -17.46 -0.21
C MET A 236 -11.87 -18.89 -0.02
N THR A 237 -10.70 -19.20 -0.59
CA THR A 237 -10.01 -20.48 -0.43
C THR A 237 -8.65 -20.27 0.23
N THR A 238 -8.15 -21.30 0.91
CA THR A 238 -6.87 -21.25 1.63
C THR A 238 -5.67 -21.76 0.82
N SER A 239 -5.89 -22.27 -0.39
CA SER A 239 -4.84 -22.78 -1.26
C SER A 239 -4.94 -22.21 -2.66
N THR A 240 -3.79 -21.87 -3.23
CA THR A 240 -3.64 -21.35 -4.61
C THR A 240 -3.00 -22.36 -5.57
N MET A 241 -2.43 -23.47 -5.05
CA MET A 241 -1.76 -24.48 -5.88
C MET A 241 -2.17 -25.88 -5.46
N PRO A 242 -2.54 -26.69 -6.42
CA PRO A 242 -3.03 -28.02 -6.14
C PRO A 242 -1.88 -28.98 -5.85
N GLU A 243 -1.56 -29.15 -4.58
CA GLU A 243 -0.69 -30.23 -4.13
C GLU A 243 -1.16 -31.61 -4.66
N ARG A 244 -2.49 -31.76 -4.78
CA ARG A 244 -3.13 -32.95 -5.35
C ARG A 244 -2.79 -33.15 -6.83
N VAL A 245 -2.85 -32.08 -7.64
CA VAL A 245 -2.49 -32.16 -9.07
C VAL A 245 -1.01 -32.52 -9.22
N ARG A 246 -0.13 -31.89 -8.43
CA ARG A 246 1.30 -32.22 -8.44
C ARG A 246 1.54 -33.67 -8.08
N LYS A 247 0.92 -34.17 -7.03
CA LYS A 247 1.03 -35.57 -6.64
C LYS A 247 0.57 -36.52 -7.76
N CYS A 248 -0.54 -36.17 -8.42
CA CYS A 248 -1.07 -36.95 -9.53
C CYS A 248 -0.13 -36.95 -10.74
N THR A 249 0.47 -35.80 -11.09
CA THR A 249 1.46 -35.70 -12.18
C THR A 249 2.73 -36.45 -11.86
N ASP A 250 3.22 -36.41 -10.63
CA ASP A 250 4.37 -37.16 -10.16
C ASP A 250 4.14 -38.70 -10.31
N GLU A 251 2.93 -39.16 -9.95
CA GLU A 251 2.52 -40.59 -10.15
C GLU A 251 2.57 -41.02 -11.64
N PHE A 252 2.30 -40.10 -12.56
CA PHE A 252 2.35 -40.34 -14.00
C PHE A 252 3.72 -40.05 -14.63
N GLY A 253 4.70 -39.66 -13.82
CA GLY A 253 6.07 -39.35 -14.31
C GLY A 253 6.13 -38.03 -15.10
N ILE A 254 5.21 -37.12 -14.87
CA ILE A 254 5.14 -35.83 -15.57
C ILE A 254 5.90 -34.78 -14.73
N ASP A 255 6.88 -34.13 -15.36
CA ASP A 255 7.57 -33.00 -14.71
C ASP A 255 6.61 -31.82 -14.49
N TRP A 256 6.53 -31.38 -13.27
CA TRP A 256 5.72 -30.21 -12.87
C TRP A 256 6.05 -28.93 -13.67
N ALA A 257 7.29 -28.80 -14.14
CA ALA A 257 7.70 -27.64 -14.94
C ALA A 257 6.82 -27.47 -16.19
N HIS A 258 6.43 -28.55 -16.85
CA HIS A 258 5.56 -28.49 -18.04
C HIS A 258 4.18 -27.91 -17.73
N LEU A 259 3.62 -28.25 -16.56
CA LEU A 259 2.34 -27.65 -16.13
C LEU A 259 2.51 -26.18 -15.78
N ALA A 260 3.55 -25.83 -15.02
CA ALA A 260 3.80 -24.45 -14.61
C ALA A 260 3.96 -23.52 -15.83
N ASP A 261 4.75 -23.93 -16.81
CA ASP A 261 4.97 -23.21 -18.07
C ASP A 261 3.68 -23.11 -18.90
N GLY A 262 2.95 -24.21 -19.00
CA GLY A 262 1.68 -24.27 -19.71
C GLY A 262 0.61 -23.40 -19.06
N PHE A 263 0.49 -23.43 -17.73
CA PHE A 263 -0.39 -22.49 -17.00
C PHE A 263 0.01 -21.05 -17.25
N ALA A 264 1.27 -20.70 -17.17
CA ALA A 264 1.74 -19.33 -17.46
C ALA A 264 1.36 -18.88 -18.88
N LYS A 265 1.39 -19.80 -19.86
CA LYS A 265 1.08 -19.54 -21.26
C LYS A 265 -0.40 -19.43 -21.54
N TYR A 266 -1.23 -20.33 -21.04
CA TYR A 266 -2.63 -20.53 -21.47
C TYR A 266 -3.67 -20.04 -20.47
N ARG A 267 -3.33 -19.82 -19.19
CA ARG A 267 -4.28 -19.41 -18.15
C ARG A 267 -5.11 -18.18 -18.54
N ARG A 268 -4.50 -17.18 -19.18
CA ARG A 268 -5.25 -15.98 -19.60
C ARG A 268 -6.33 -16.27 -20.63
N LEU A 269 -6.15 -17.27 -21.50
CA LEU A 269 -7.18 -17.68 -22.47
C LEU A 269 -8.34 -18.36 -21.74
N MET A 270 -8.04 -19.21 -20.75
CA MET A 270 -9.04 -19.88 -19.93
C MET A 270 -9.80 -18.87 -19.03
N ASP A 271 -9.07 -18.00 -18.32
CA ASP A 271 -9.65 -16.95 -17.48
C ASP A 271 -10.54 -15.99 -18.29
N GLY A 272 -10.20 -15.76 -19.55
CA GLY A 272 -10.98 -14.95 -20.48
C GLY A 272 -12.15 -15.70 -21.15
N GLY A 273 -12.34 -16.98 -20.85
CA GLY A 273 -13.41 -17.80 -21.44
C GLY A 273 -13.24 -18.09 -22.93
N PHE A 274 -12.02 -17.96 -23.47
CA PHE A 274 -11.71 -18.28 -24.87
C PHE A 274 -11.46 -19.77 -25.08
N ILE A 275 -11.01 -20.46 -24.02
CA ILE A 275 -10.85 -21.90 -23.94
C ILE A 275 -11.40 -22.40 -22.61
N THR A 276 -11.80 -23.67 -22.56
CA THR A 276 -12.18 -24.36 -21.33
C THR A 276 -10.92 -24.83 -20.58
N MET A 277 -11.09 -25.32 -19.36
CA MET A 277 -10.01 -25.91 -18.59
C MET A 277 -9.50 -27.21 -19.25
N ASP A 278 -10.38 -28.03 -19.81
CA ASP A 278 -10.02 -29.23 -20.58
C ASP A 278 -9.14 -28.87 -21.76
N GLU A 279 -9.56 -27.90 -22.58
CA GLU A 279 -8.78 -27.41 -23.74
C GLU A 279 -7.44 -26.81 -23.31
N MET A 280 -7.37 -26.15 -22.17
CA MET A 280 -6.09 -25.64 -21.66
C MET A 280 -5.13 -26.79 -21.35
N TYR A 281 -5.60 -27.82 -20.68
CA TYR A 281 -4.76 -28.99 -20.39
C TYR A 281 -4.34 -29.71 -21.67
N ASP A 282 -5.23 -29.87 -22.65
CA ASP A 282 -4.88 -30.48 -23.94
C ASP A 282 -3.78 -29.68 -24.66
N LEU A 283 -3.83 -28.35 -24.62
CA LEU A 283 -2.75 -27.50 -25.15
C LEU A 283 -1.44 -27.66 -24.39
N ILE A 284 -1.49 -27.78 -23.05
CA ILE A 284 -0.30 -28.04 -22.22
C ILE A 284 0.37 -29.35 -22.59
N TRP A 285 -0.41 -30.43 -22.73
CA TRP A 285 0.10 -31.76 -23.10
C TRP A 285 0.70 -31.76 -24.52
N ALA A 286 0.03 -31.09 -25.44
CA ALA A 286 0.53 -30.97 -26.83
C ALA A 286 1.86 -30.20 -26.90
N ASP A 287 1.98 -29.08 -26.16
CA ASP A 287 3.22 -28.29 -26.13
C ASP A 287 4.40 -29.05 -25.50
N ALA A 288 4.12 -29.88 -24.51
CA ALA A 288 5.13 -30.67 -23.81
C ALA A 288 5.49 -32.01 -24.52
N ASP A 289 4.81 -32.32 -25.65
CA ASP A 289 4.89 -33.62 -26.35
C ASP A 289 4.59 -34.81 -25.41
N ILE A 290 3.61 -34.65 -24.51
CA ILE A 290 3.20 -35.64 -23.53
C ILE A 290 1.91 -36.31 -24.01
N ALA A 291 2.01 -37.64 -24.29
CA ALA A 291 0.86 -38.47 -24.64
C ALA A 291 0.27 -39.11 -23.37
N LEU A 292 -0.92 -38.70 -22.99
CA LEU A 292 -1.65 -39.26 -21.84
C LEU A 292 -2.87 -40.05 -22.29
N ALA A 293 -3.11 -41.18 -21.60
CA ALA A 293 -4.36 -41.91 -21.75
C ALA A 293 -5.57 -41.05 -21.29
N PRO A 294 -6.77 -41.25 -21.86
CA PRO A 294 -7.95 -40.48 -21.48
C PRO A 294 -8.24 -40.50 -19.98
N GLU A 295 -7.99 -41.63 -19.33
CA GLU A 295 -8.21 -41.82 -17.88
C GLU A 295 -7.23 -40.98 -17.03
N GLN A 296 -5.96 -40.85 -17.51
CA GLN A 296 -4.95 -40.00 -16.85
C GLN A 296 -5.31 -38.54 -16.97
N LYS A 297 -5.72 -38.08 -18.16
CA LYS A 297 -6.19 -36.70 -18.38
C LYS A 297 -7.38 -36.39 -17.49
N ALA A 298 -8.39 -37.27 -17.48
CA ALA A 298 -9.59 -37.10 -16.66
C ALA A 298 -9.26 -37.02 -15.16
N ARG A 299 -8.32 -37.86 -14.68
CA ARG A 299 -7.91 -37.84 -13.28
C ARG A 299 -7.15 -36.56 -12.90
N ILE A 300 -6.25 -36.04 -13.73
CA ILE A 300 -5.54 -34.77 -13.48
C ILE A 300 -6.56 -33.62 -13.38
N LEU A 301 -7.51 -33.58 -14.31
CA LEU A 301 -8.53 -32.54 -14.35
C LEU A 301 -9.45 -32.63 -13.12
N GLU A 302 -9.84 -33.82 -12.69
CA GLU A 302 -10.65 -34.04 -11.50
C GLU A 302 -9.91 -33.61 -10.22
N GLU A 303 -8.61 -33.92 -10.11
CA GLU A 303 -7.79 -33.48 -8.98
C GLU A 303 -7.60 -31.97 -8.95
N ASP A 304 -7.48 -31.29 -10.10
CA ASP A 304 -7.44 -29.84 -10.16
C ASP A 304 -8.77 -29.23 -9.70
N TYR A 305 -9.88 -29.73 -10.21
CA TYR A 305 -11.19 -29.29 -9.76
C TYR A 305 -11.44 -29.57 -8.27
N ALA A 306 -11.00 -30.71 -7.76
CA ALA A 306 -11.15 -31.08 -6.35
C ALA A 306 -10.30 -30.14 -5.44
N SER A 307 -9.14 -29.73 -5.90
CA SER A 307 -8.28 -28.80 -5.13
C SER A 307 -8.91 -27.43 -4.90
N PHE A 308 -9.79 -26.98 -5.80
CA PHE A 308 -10.54 -25.73 -5.61
C PHE A 308 -11.81 -25.91 -4.76
N LEU A 309 -12.39 -27.11 -4.74
CA LEU A 309 -13.74 -27.32 -4.24
C LEU A 309 -13.80 -28.04 -2.88
N GLU A 310 -12.79 -28.84 -2.55
CA GLU A 310 -12.80 -29.66 -1.33
C GLU A 310 -11.68 -29.29 -0.35
N GLY A 311 -12.01 -28.93 0.86
CA GLY A 311 -11.07 -28.85 1.98
C GLY A 311 -10.33 -27.52 2.16
N TYR A 312 -10.44 -26.58 1.23
CA TYR A 312 -9.69 -25.31 1.28
C TYR A 312 -10.60 -24.08 1.46
N ARG A 313 -11.75 -24.24 2.07
CA ARG A 313 -12.69 -23.12 2.33
C ARG A 313 -12.16 -22.20 3.41
N ASN A 314 -12.02 -20.92 3.13
CA ASN A 314 -11.72 -19.92 4.13
C ASN A 314 -13.00 -19.50 4.88
N LEU A 315 -13.37 -20.29 5.90
CA LEU A 315 -14.59 -20.06 6.68
C LEU A 315 -14.54 -18.72 7.42
N ARG A 316 -13.38 -18.23 7.78
CA ARG A 316 -13.25 -16.91 8.41
C ARG A 316 -13.60 -15.78 7.44
N THR A 317 -13.21 -15.87 6.18
CA THR A 317 -13.67 -14.93 5.15
C THR A 317 -15.20 -14.99 5.00
N LEU A 318 -15.81 -16.17 5.00
CA LEU A 318 -17.26 -16.30 4.95
C LEU A 318 -17.97 -15.60 6.13
N GLU A 319 -17.49 -15.81 7.35
CA GLU A 319 -18.05 -15.14 8.53
C GLU A 319 -17.88 -13.62 8.47
N TRP A 320 -16.75 -13.15 7.95
CA TRP A 320 -16.51 -11.72 7.73
C TRP A 320 -17.46 -11.14 6.65
N MET A 321 -17.67 -11.84 5.54
CA MET A 321 -18.66 -11.46 4.52
C MET A 321 -20.08 -11.34 5.11
N LYS A 322 -20.48 -12.29 5.95
CA LYS A 322 -21.79 -12.26 6.67
C LYS A 322 -21.87 -11.06 7.61
N ALA A 323 -20.84 -10.78 8.37
CA ALA A 323 -20.77 -9.64 9.29
C ALA A 323 -20.84 -8.29 8.54
N LEU A 324 -20.14 -8.16 7.43
CA LEU A 324 -20.20 -6.98 6.56
C LEU A 324 -21.61 -6.78 5.99
N LYS A 325 -22.25 -7.86 5.52
CA LYS A 325 -23.63 -7.80 5.03
C LYS A 325 -24.61 -7.40 6.14
N ALA A 326 -24.47 -7.98 7.33
CA ALA A 326 -25.29 -7.63 8.49
C ALA A 326 -25.10 -6.16 8.91
N SER A 327 -23.95 -5.55 8.64
CA SER A 327 -23.69 -4.11 8.85
C SER A 327 -24.29 -3.20 7.76
N GLY A 328 -25.05 -3.76 6.81
CA GLY A 328 -25.72 -3.02 5.74
C GLY A 328 -24.88 -2.82 4.46
N ARG A 329 -23.71 -3.45 4.35
CA ARG A 329 -22.88 -3.41 3.13
C ARG A 329 -23.35 -4.45 2.13
N LYS A 330 -23.25 -4.13 0.84
CA LYS A 330 -23.43 -5.10 -0.23
C LYS A 330 -22.16 -5.95 -0.41
N ILE A 331 -22.34 -7.21 -0.76
CA ILE A 331 -21.24 -8.16 -0.97
C ILE A 331 -21.17 -8.55 -2.45
N GLY A 332 -19.99 -8.40 -3.05
CA GLY A 332 -19.71 -8.84 -4.42
C GLY A 332 -18.69 -9.97 -4.46
N ILE A 333 -18.70 -10.74 -5.55
CA ILE A 333 -17.67 -11.72 -5.90
C ILE A 333 -17.14 -11.40 -7.30
N LEU A 334 -15.83 -11.26 -7.44
CA LEU A 334 -15.14 -10.97 -8.72
C LEU A 334 -13.96 -11.90 -8.89
N SER A 335 -14.09 -12.91 -9.76
CA SER A 335 -13.06 -13.94 -9.91
C SER A 335 -12.61 -14.14 -11.35
N ASN A 336 -11.32 -14.36 -11.55
CA ASN A 336 -10.74 -14.86 -12.79
C ASN A 336 -10.82 -16.38 -12.80
N GLN A 337 -11.80 -16.93 -13.53
CA GLN A 337 -12.08 -18.36 -13.60
C GLN A 337 -12.75 -18.71 -14.93
N SER A 338 -12.66 -19.99 -15.32
CA SER A 338 -13.32 -20.49 -16.52
C SER A 338 -14.86 -20.36 -16.45
N ALA A 339 -15.53 -20.36 -17.59
CA ALA A 339 -16.98 -20.21 -17.68
C ALA A 339 -17.76 -21.35 -16.98
N ASP A 340 -17.21 -22.56 -16.95
CA ASP A 340 -17.84 -23.72 -16.31
C ASP A 340 -17.63 -23.75 -14.77
N PHE A 341 -16.71 -22.93 -14.27
CA PHE A 341 -16.41 -22.83 -12.84
C PHE A 341 -17.66 -22.45 -12.00
N LEU A 342 -18.46 -21.50 -12.45
CA LEU A 342 -19.63 -21.04 -11.70
C LEU A 342 -20.64 -22.16 -11.42
N ARG A 343 -20.85 -23.08 -12.36
CA ARG A 343 -21.73 -24.24 -12.17
C ARG A 343 -21.24 -25.13 -11.02
N ARG A 344 -19.94 -25.34 -10.90
CA ARG A 344 -19.32 -26.13 -9.82
C ARG A 344 -19.30 -25.35 -8.51
N PHE A 345 -18.94 -24.08 -8.55
CA PHE A 345 -18.95 -23.18 -7.41
C PHE A 345 -20.30 -23.11 -6.70
N ARG A 346 -21.38 -22.99 -7.45
CA ARG A 346 -22.75 -23.01 -6.90
C ARG A 346 -23.08 -24.29 -6.11
N LYS A 347 -22.50 -25.41 -6.51
CA LYS A 347 -22.73 -26.69 -5.83
C LYS A 347 -21.90 -26.82 -4.54
N THR A 348 -20.69 -26.30 -4.53
CA THR A 348 -19.70 -26.57 -3.45
C THR A 348 -19.60 -25.42 -2.45
N PHE A 349 -19.90 -24.19 -2.86
CA PHE A 349 -19.87 -23.00 -2.01
C PHE A 349 -21.24 -22.27 -1.97
N PRO A 350 -22.35 -22.96 -1.71
CA PRO A 350 -23.67 -22.35 -1.76
C PRO A 350 -23.86 -21.25 -0.72
N ASP A 351 -23.17 -21.34 0.41
CA ASP A 351 -23.19 -20.38 1.49
C ASP A 351 -22.47 -19.06 1.14
N PHE A 352 -21.34 -19.09 0.42
CA PHE A 352 -20.69 -17.88 -0.10
C PHE A 352 -21.58 -17.18 -1.13
N ILE A 353 -22.22 -17.96 -2.02
CA ILE A 353 -23.13 -17.40 -3.02
C ILE A 353 -24.36 -16.78 -2.36
N ALA A 354 -24.92 -17.40 -1.33
CA ALA A 354 -26.09 -16.88 -0.61
C ALA A 354 -25.83 -15.52 0.07
N VAL A 355 -24.58 -15.22 0.40
CA VAL A 355 -24.18 -13.93 0.97
C VAL A 355 -24.00 -12.86 -0.12
N ALA A 356 -23.60 -13.23 -1.35
CA ALA A 356 -23.29 -12.30 -2.42
C ALA A 356 -24.56 -11.62 -2.99
N ASP A 357 -24.47 -10.30 -3.21
CA ASP A 357 -25.50 -9.50 -3.88
C ASP A 357 -25.25 -9.39 -5.39
N ALA A 358 -24.00 -9.53 -5.82
CA ALA A 358 -23.59 -9.55 -7.22
C ALA A 358 -22.36 -10.44 -7.43
N MET A 359 -22.24 -11.00 -8.63
CA MET A 359 -21.11 -11.84 -8.99
C MET A 359 -20.72 -11.62 -10.45
N VAL A 360 -19.40 -11.62 -10.70
CA VAL A 360 -18.80 -11.60 -12.04
C VAL A 360 -17.70 -12.64 -12.10
N ILE A 361 -17.80 -13.56 -13.04
CA ILE A 361 -16.79 -14.58 -13.37
C ILE A 361 -16.23 -14.27 -14.75
N SER A 362 -14.94 -14.11 -14.84
CA SER A 362 -14.25 -13.62 -16.04
C SER A 362 -14.54 -14.42 -17.30
N GLY A 363 -14.58 -15.76 -17.19
CA GLY A 363 -14.83 -16.65 -18.33
C GLY A 363 -16.23 -16.53 -18.92
N GLU A 364 -17.25 -16.13 -18.12
CA GLU A 364 -18.60 -15.87 -18.63
C GLU A 364 -18.68 -14.55 -19.39
N GLU A 365 -17.86 -13.56 -19.00
CA GLU A 365 -17.93 -12.19 -19.48
C GLU A 365 -16.89 -11.89 -20.58
N LYS A 366 -16.00 -12.82 -20.87
CA LYS A 366 -14.89 -12.68 -21.81
C LYS A 366 -14.01 -11.44 -21.54
N MET A 367 -13.82 -11.14 -20.27
CA MET A 367 -12.92 -10.10 -19.75
C MET A 367 -12.41 -10.54 -18.38
N PHE A 368 -11.23 -10.09 -17.98
CA PHE A 368 -10.57 -10.56 -16.76
C PHE A 368 -9.85 -9.44 -16.01
N LYS A 369 -9.62 -9.65 -14.71
CA LYS A 369 -8.75 -8.76 -13.90
C LYS A 369 -7.32 -8.79 -14.46
N PRO A 370 -6.60 -7.68 -14.52
CA PRO A 370 -6.91 -6.34 -14.02
C PRO A 370 -7.49 -5.36 -15.08
N GLN A 371 -8.25 -5.82 -16.06
CA GLN A 371 -8.88 -4.95 -17.06
C GLN A 371 -9.98 -4.10 -16.40
N LYS A 372 -9.98 -2.77 -16.64
CA LYS A 372 -10.96 -1.84 -16.06
C LYS A 372 -12.42 -2.28 -16.26
N ARG A 373 -12.74 -2.81 -17.45
CA ARG A 373 -14.10 -3.20 -17.84
C ARG A 373 -14.76 -4.21 -16.91
N ILE A 374 -14.00 -5.13 -16.28
CA ILE A 374 -14.58 -6.15 -15.40
C ILE A 374 -15.01 -5.54 -14.06
N TYR A 375 -14.28 -4.53 -13.57
CA TYR A 375 -14.65 -3.78 -12.36
C TYR A 375 -15.88 -2.91 -12.63
N ASP A 376 -15.92 -2.20 -13.77
CA ASP A 376 -17.09 -1.39 -14.18
C ASP A 376 -18.37 -2.25 -14.29
N LEU A 377 -18.23 -3.47 -14.81
CA LEU A 377 -19.34 -4.41 -14.92
C LEU A 377 -19.90 -4.81 -13.53
N LEU A 378 -19.01 -5.15 -12.58
CA LEU A 378 -19.47 -5.51 -11.24
C LEU A 378 -20.03 -4.30 -10.49
N ALA A 379 -19.45 -3.10 -10.63
CA ALA A 379 -20.02 -1.87 -10.07
C ALA A 379 -21.46 -1.65 -10.55
N THR A 380 -21.70 -1.87 -11.84
CA THR A 380 -23.04 -1.79 -12.44
C THR A 380 -23.98 -2.86 -11.86
N ARG A 381 -23.54 -4.11 -11.75
CA ARG A 381 -24.36 -5.23 -11.22
C ARG A 381 -24.71 -5.06 -9.76
N ILE A 382 -23.76 -4.59 -8.94
CA ILE A 382 -23.98 -4.37 -7.51
C ILE A 382 -24.78 -3.07 -7.26
N GLY A 383 -24.80 -2.16 -8.25
CA GLY A 383 -25.53 -0.89 -8.18
C GLY A 383 -24.93 0.07 -7.15
N LEU A 384 -23.60 0.22 -7.16
CA LEU A 384 -22.85 1.15 -6.31
C LEU A 384 -21.83 1.91 -7.17
N PRO A 385 -21.55 3.17 -6.84
CA PRO A 385 -20.49 3.93 -7.52
C PRO A 385 -19.10 3.38 -7.15
N PRO A 386 -18.10 3.49 -8.05
CA PRO A 386 -16.75 2.97 -7.84
C PRO A 386 -16.11 3.37 -6.51
N GLU A 387 -16.23 4.62 -6.11
CA GLU A 387 -15.64 5.18 -4.89
C GLU A 387 -16.26 4.65 -3.58
N GLU A 388 -17.40 3.97 -3.65
CA GLU A 388 -18.02 3.28 -2.51
C GLU A 388 -17.72 1.77 -2.47
N LEU A 389 -16.88 1.27 -3.38
CA LEU A 389 -16.51 -0.15 -3.46
C LEU A 389 -15.10 -0.38 -2.93
N CYS A 390 -14.93 -1.48 -2.19
CA CYS A 390 -13.63 -1.98 -1.76
C CYS A 390 -13.42 -3.41 -2.27
N PHE A 391 -12.32 -3.64 -2.97
CA PHE A 391 -11.92 -4.96 -3.47
C PHE A 391 -10.93 -5.64 -2.54
N ILE A 392 -11.12 -6.92 -2.28
CA ILE A 392 -10.25 -7.79 -1.49
C ILE A 392 -9.71 -8.87 -2.43
N ASP A 393 -8.42 -8.87 -2.69
CA ASP A 393 -7.75 -9.78 -3.65
C ASP A 393 -6.31 -10.04 -3.19
N ASP A 394 -5.78 -11.22 -3.39
CA ASP A 394 -4.41 -11.62 -3.03
C ASP A 394 -3.36 -11.18 -4.06
N SER A 395 -3.79 -10.63 -5.20
CA SER A 395 -2.94 -10.11 -6.26
C SER A 395 -2.86 -8.58 -6.24
N GLU A 396 -1.68 -8.02 -5.99
CA GLU A 396 -1.49 -6.55 -6.05
C GLU A 396 -1.82 -6.00 -7.44
N ALA A 397 -1.57 -6.76 -8.52
CA ALA A 397 -1.93 -6.34 -9.88
C ALA A 397 -3.44 -6.15 -10.06
N ASN A 398 -4.25 -7.01 -9.43
CA ASN A 398 -5.70 -6.90 -9.43
C ASN A 398 -6.17 -5.75 -8.54
N CYS A 399 -5.58 -5.58 -7.36
CA CYS A 399 -5.85 -4.44 -6.48
C CYS A 399 -5.55 -3.10 -7.18
N GLU A 400 -4.43 -2.98 -7.89
CA GLU A 400 -4.10 -1.80 -8.69
C GLU A 400 -5.08 -1.62 -9.87
N GLY A 401 -5.56 -2.71 -10.46
CA GLY A 401 -6.63 -2.68 -11.46
C GLY A 401 -7.92 -2.06 -10.92
N ALA A 402 -8.34 -2.46 -9.72
CA ALA A 402 -9.50 -1.92 -9.02
C ALA A 402 -9.32 -0.41 -8.71
N ARG A 403 -8.14 -0.01 -8.20
CA ARG A 403 -7.82 1.40 -7.93
C ARG A 403 -7.87 2.25 -9.20
N ARG A 404 -7.34 1.76 -10.33
CA ARG A 404 -7.47 2.45 -11.64
C ARG A 404 -8.92 2.54 -12.13
N ALA A 405 -9.79 1.65 -11.70
CA ALA A 405 -11.23 1.72 -11.96
C ALA A 405 -11.97 2.67 -10.99
N GLY A 406 -11.28 3.31 -10.05
CA GLY A 406 -11.83 4.23 -9.07
C GLY A 406 -12.31 3.57 -7.78
N TRP A 407 -12.02 2.28 -7.58
CA TRP A 407 -12.35 1.55 -6.36
C TRP A 407 -11.27 1.73 -5.30
N HIS A 408 -11.62 1.46 -4.05
CA HIS A 408 -10.65 1.12 -3.02
C HIS A 408 -10.26 -0.36 -3.14
N ALA A 409 -9.07 -0.71 -2.68
CA ALA A 409 -8.65 -2.11 -2.67
C ALA A 409 -7.71 -2.39 -1.51
N VAL A 410 -7.88 -3.53 -0.85
CA VAL A 410 -7.02 -4.05 0.21
C VAL A 410 -6.43 -5.37 -0.26
N LEU A 411 -5.09 -5.47 -0.26
CA LEU A 411 -4.39 -6.70 -0.57
C LEU A 411 -4.67 -7.72 0.55
N PHE A 412 -5.01 -8.94 0.18
CA PHE A 412 -5.22 -10.03 1.12
C PHE A 412 -3.92 -10.81 1.32
N GLU A 413 -3.33 -10.71 2.51
CA GLU A 413 -2.17 -11.50 2.95
C GLU A 413 -2.57 -12.46 4.10
N GLY A 414 -3.83 -12.40 4.55
CA GLY A 414 -4.40 -13.21 5.61
C GLY A 414 -5.56 -12.51 6.31
N ASN A 415 -6.38 -13.29 7.01
CA ASN A 415 -7.63 -12.77 7.60
C ASN A 415 -7.40 -11.66 8.64
N ASP A 416 -6.40 -11.81 9.53
CA ASP A 416 -6.12 -10.78 10.57
C ASP A 416 -5.63 -9.48 9.96
N GLN A 417 -4.80 -9.58 8.94
CA GLN A 417 -4.25 -8.41 8.24
C GLN A 417 -5.36 -7.69 7.49
N VAL A 418 -6.14 -8.37 6.65
CA VAL A 418 -7.15 -7.73 5.79
C VAL A 418 -8.26 -7.08 6.60
N GLU A 419 -8.73 -7.71 7.69
CA GLU A 419 -9.75 -7.12 8.57
C GLU A 419 -9.23 -5.86 9.29
N ARG A 420 -7.97 -5.88 9.73
CA ARG A 420 -7.31 -4.70 10.34
C ARG A 420 -7.18 -3.57 9.31
N ASP A 421 -6.72 -3.88 8.11
CA ASP A 421 -6.47 -2.89 7.07
C ASP A 421 -7.78 -2.33 6.49
N PHE A 422 -8.81 -3.16 6.37
CA PHE A 422 -10.15 -2.68 6.04
C PHE A 422 -10.70 -1.72 7.10
N ARG A 423 -10.52 -2.03 8.40
CA ARG A 423 -10.90 -1.10 9.49
C ARG A 423 -10.16 0.23 9.38
N ARG A 424 -8.86 0.21 9.02
CA ARG A 424 -8.10 1.46 8.78
C ARG A 424 -8.64 2.26 7.59
N LEU A 425 -9.15 1.58 6.57
CA LEU A 425 -9.76 2.23 5.42
C LEU A 425 -11.06 2.93 5.80
N VAL A 426 -11.95 2.26 6.52
CA VAL A 426 -13.32 2.78 6.81
C VAL A 426 -13.43 3.55 8.12
N GLY A 427 -12.57 3.31 9.10
CA GLY A 427 -12.56 3.96 10.40
C GLY A 427 -13.01 3.12 11.54
#